data_201652c1c4d761fb4e71a0a2e96a335c
#
_entry.id   201652c1c4d761fb4e71a0a2e96a335c
#
_cell.length_a   1.000
_cell.length_b   1.000
_cell.length_c   1.000
_cell.angle_alpha   90.00
_cell.angle_beta   90.00
_cell.angle_gamma   90.00
#
_symmetry.space_group_name_H-M   'P 1'
#
loop_
_entity.id
_entity.type
_entity.pdbx_description
1 polymer ?
#
loop_
_entity_poly.entity_id
_entity_poly.type
_entity_poly.pdbx_seq_one_letter_code
_entity_poly.pdbx_strand_id
1 'polypeptide(L)' 'MPKLPILSSKEIIRVLQKIGFEYAPKRGKGSHLAFVKKDKDRTRLVIVPDKKEIPKGTLLAILEQAGLSKEEFVGLLKD' A
#
# COMPACT_ATOMS: atom_id res chain seq x y z
N MET A 1 13.14 -11.51 11.99
CA MET A 1 12.13 -11.00 11.06
C MET A 1 11.53 -9.71 11.58
N PRO A 2 11.42 -8.69 10.75
CA PRO A 2 10.80 -7.46 11.20
C PRO A 2 9.31 -7.68 11.48
N LYS A 3 8.86 -7.14 12.59
CA LYS A 3 7.43 -7.12 12.89
C LYS A 3 6.81 -5.96 12.15
N LEU A 4 5.66 -6.23 11.53
CA LEU A 4 4.90 -5.16 10.89
C LEU A 4 4.17 -4.37 11.97
N PRO A 5 4.34 -3.04 12.02
CA PRO A 5 3.63 -2.23 12.99
C PRO A 5 2.16 -2.09 12.62
N ILE A 6 1.34 -1.64 13.57
CA ILE A 6 -0.05 -1.28 13.29
C ILE A 6 -0.01 0.09 12.63
N LEU A 7 -0.60 0.17 11.44
CA LEU A 7 -0.53 1.37 10.62
C LEU A 7 -1.91 1.84 10.22
N SER A 8 -2.00 3.15 9.96
CA SER A 8 -3.19 3.74 9.35
C SER A 8 -3.06 3.68 7.83
N SER A 9 -4.19 3.89 7.14
CA SER A 9 -4.18 3.99 5.69
C SER A 9 -3.24 5.09 5.19
N LYS A 10 -3.20 6.22 5.88
CA LYS A 10 -2.33 7.35 5.50
C LYS A 10 -0.85 6.97 5.45
N GLU A 11 -0.40 6.19 6.41
CA GLU A 11 0.99 5.76 6.47
C GLU A 11 1.34 4.82 5.32
N ILE A 12 0.42 3.90 5.01
CA ILE A 12 0.60 2.97 3.90
C ILE A 12 0.60 3.72 2.57
N ILE A 13 -0.33 4.66 2.39
CA ILE A 13 -0.41 5.47 1.19
C ILE A 13 0.87 6.26 0.97
N ARG A 14 1.43 6.82 2.04
CA ARG A 14 2.68 7.56 1.97
C ARG A 14 3.81 6.69 1.40
N VAL A 15 3.91 5.45 1.86
CA VAL A 15 4.91 4.52 1.34
C VAL A 15 4.66 4.20 -0.13
N LEU A 16 3.40 3.93 -0.50
CA LEU A 16 3.06 3.64 -1.89
C LEU A 16 3.43 4.80 -2.80
N GLN A 17 3.18 6.02 -2.38
CA GLN A 17 3.53 7.21 -3.18
C GLN A 17 5.04 7.36 -3.33
N LYS A 18 5.82 7.01 -2.31
CA LYS A 18 7.28 7.05 -2.39
C LYS A 18 7.83 6.15 -3.48
N ILE A 19 7.16 5.05 -3.75
CA ILE A 19 7.63 4.09 -4.76
C ILE A 19 6.93 4.23 -6.10
N GLY A 20 6.19 5.31 -6.30
CA GLY A 20 5.63 5.66 -7.60
C GLY A 20 4.16 5.33 -7.83
N PHE A 21 3.44 4.88 -6.80
CA PHE A 21 2.00 4.67 -6.95
C PHE A 21 1.27 6.00 -6.94
N GLU A 22 0.25 6.12 -7.76
CA GLU A 22 -0.59 7.30 -7.87
C GLU A 22 -2.03 6.97 -7.50
N TYR A 23 -2.69 7.93 -6.87
CA TYR A 23 -4.09 7.80 -6.50
C TYR A 23 -4.98 7.68 -7.73
N ALA A 24 -5.85 6.68 -7.76
CA ALA A 24 -6.76 6.44 -8.86
C ALA A 24 -8.21 6.45 -8.33
N PRO A 25 -8.82 7.64 -8.15
CA PRO A 25 -10.13 7.75 -7.51
C PRO A 25 -11.24 7.01 -8.25
N LYS A 26 -11.13 6.85 -9.56
CA LYS A 26 -12.15 6.15 -10.35
C LYS A 26 -12.16 4.65 -10.15
N ARG A 27 -11.10 4.09 -9.59
CA ARG A 27 -10.97 2.64 -9.37
C ARG A 27 -11.32 2.21 -7.96
N GLY A 28 -11.43 3.16 -7.02
CA GLY A 28 -11.83 2.87 -5.66
C GLY A 28 -13.33 2.97 -5.49
N LYS A 29 -13.88 2.31 -4.47
CA LYS A 29 -15.31 2.37 -4.14
C LYS A 29 -15.50 2.55 -2.65
N GLY A 30 -16.39 3.48 -2.27
CA GLY A 30 -16.72 3.72 -0.88
C GLY A 30 -15.50 4.11 -0.05
N SER A 31 -15.22 3.35 1.00
CA SER A 31 -14.08 3.60 1.89
C SER A 31 -12.78 2.96 1.42
N HIS A 32 -12.74 2.46 0.18
CA HIS A 32 -11.53 1.85 -0.37
C HIS A 32 -10.87 2.79 -1.36
N LEU A 33 -9.56 3.01 -1.18
CA LEU A 33 -8.77 3.90 -2.01
C LEU A 33 -7.91 3.06 -2.95
N ALA A 34 -7.93 3.37 -4.23
CA ALA A 34 -7.15 2.65 -5.22
C ALA A 34 -5.92 3.43 -5.63
N PHE A 35 -4.80 2.72 -5.78
CA PHE A 35 -3.54 3.28 -6.23
C PHE A 35 -2.99 2.44 -7.36
N VAL A 36 -2.42 3.08 -8.37
CA VAL A 36 -1.88 2.39 -9.55
C VAL A 36 -0.45 2.80 -9.80
N LYS A 37 0.31 1.85 -10.34
CA LYS A 37 1.68 2.10 -10.78
C LYS A 37 1.90 1.32 -12.06
N LYS A 38 2.44 1.99 -13.08
CA LYS A 38 2.79 1.33 -14.34
C LYS A 38 4.19 0.74 -14.22
N ASP A 39 4.25 -0.57 -14.31
CA ASP A 39 5.50 -1.30 -14.48
C ASP A 39 5.74 -1.55 -15.97
N LYS A 40 6.90 -2.13 -16.31
CA LYS A 40 7.30 -2.33 -17.70
C LYS A 40 6.24 -3.06 -18.54
N ASP A 41 5.64 -4.10 -17.99
CA ASP A 41 4.73 -4.97 -18.73
C ASP A 41 3.30 -4.96 -18.20
N ARG A 42 3.03 -4.27 -17.11
CA ARG A 42 1.70 -4.30 -16.50
C ARG A 42 1.46 -3.11 -15.58
N THR A 43 0.19 -2.88 -15.29
CA THR A 43 -0.22 -1.91 -14.30
C THR A 43 -0.52 -2.64 -12.99
N ARG A 44 0.14 -2.22 -11.92
CA ARG A 44 -0.15 -2.75 -10.58
C ARG A 44 -1.28 -1.93 -9.95
N LEU A 45 -2.22 -2.63 -9.34
CA LEU A 45 -3.33 -2.00 -8.64
C LEU A 45 -3.29 -2.43 -7.18
N VAL A 46 -3.33 -1.44 -6.28
CA VAL A 46 -3.36 -1.68 -4.84
C VAL A 46 -4.61 -1.02 -4.27
N ILE A 47 -5.36 -1.78 -3.47
CA ILE A 47 -6.54 -1.28 -2.79
C ILE A 47 -6.25 -1.14 -1.30
N VAL A 48 -6.42 0.07 -0.78
CA VAL A 48 -6.17 0.38 0.63
C VAL A 48 -7.48 0.80 1.29
N PRO A 49 -7.97 0.06 2.29
CA PRO A 49 -9.16 0.50 3.02
C PRO A 49 -8.83 1.74 3.84
N ASP A 50 -9.78 2.67 3.89
CA ASP A 50 -9.59 3.92 4.64
C ASP A 50 -9.92 3.67 6.11
N LYS A 51 -8.90 3.31 6.88
CA LYS A 51 -9.03 2.97 8.31
C LYS A 51 -7.87 3.55 9.11
N LYS A 52 -8.13 3.80 10.39
CA LYS A 52 -7.09 4.24 11.32
C LYS A 52 -6.12 3.12 11.66
N GLU A 53 -6.60 1.89 11.65
CA GLU A 53 -5.78 0.71 11.91
C GLU A 53 -6.04 -0.32 10.82
N ILE A 54 -5.00 -0.67 10.08
CA ILE A 54 -5.09 -1.67 9.02
C ILE A 54 -4.76 -3.04 9.62
N PRO A 55 -5.67 -4.01 9.54
CA PRO A 55 -5.38 -5.36 10.03
C PRO A 55 -4.16 -5.96 9.33
N LYS A 56 -3.40 -6.77 10.07
CA LYS A 56 -2.18 -7.37 9.57
C LYS A 56 -2.39 -8.14 8.26
N GLY A 57 -3.45 -8.94 8.18
CA GLY A 57 -3.75 -9.70 6.96
C GLY A 57 -3.99 -8.80 5.76
N THR A 58 -4.72 -7.70 5.98
CA THR A 58 -4.96 -6.71 4.93
C THR A 58 -3.66 -6.04 4.51
N LEU A 59 -2.80 -5.70 5.47
CA LEU A 59 -1.50 -5.10 5.16
C LEU A 59 -0.65 -6.04 4.31
N LEU A 60 -0.62 -7.32 4.65
CA LEU A 60 0.15 -8.30 3.87
C LEU A 60 -0.37 -8.41 2.43
N ALA A 61 -1.69 -8.37 2.24
CA ALA A 61 -2.27 -8.36 0.90
C ALA A 61 -1.87 -7.12 0.12
N ILE A 62 -1.86 -5.96 0.78
CA ILE A 62 -1.43 -4.69 0.16
C ILE A 62 0.02 -4.80 -0.31
N LEU A 63 0.91 -5.32 0.55
CA LEU A 63 2.32 -5.49 0.19
C LEU A 63 2.49 -6.42 -1.00
N GLU A 64 1.73 -7.50 -1.03
CA GLU A 64 1.77 -8.43 -2.16
C GLU A 64 1.32 -7.76 -3.45
N GLN A 65 0.22 -7.01 -3.41
CA GLN A 65 -0.27 -6.26 -4.57
C GLN A 65 0.76 -5.23 -5.05
N ALA A 66 1.45 -4.59 -4.11
CA ALA A 66 2.45 -3.58 -4.42
C ALA A 66 3.79 -4.16 -4.87
N GLY A 67 4.00 -5.45 -4.67
CA GLY A 67 5.27 -6.08 -5.00
C GLY A 67 6.38 -5.76 -3.99
N LEU A 68 6.02 -5.50 -2.75
CA LEU A 68 6.97 -5.16 -1.69
C LEU A 68 7.17 -6.32 -0.72
N SER A 69 8.42 -6.54 -0.31
CA SER A 69 8.68 -7.42 0.82
C SER A 69 8.43 -6.67 2.13
N LYS A 70 8.33 -7.40 3.23
CA LYS A 70 8.17 -6.80 4.56
C LYS A 70 9.35 -5.90 4.89
N GLU A 71 10.57 -6.35 4.58
CA GLU A 71 11.79 -5.60 4.83
C GLU A 71 11.83 -4.31 4.05
N GLU A 72 11.46 -4.37 2.78
CA GLU A 72 11.41 -3.17 1.94
C GLU A 72 10.39 -2.16 2.49
N PHE A 73 9.23 -2.64 2.88
CA PHE A 73 8.18 -1.79 3.41
C PHE A 73 8.62 -1.11 4.71
N VAL A 74 9.18 -1.87 5.65
CA VAL A 74 9.66 -1.33 6.93
C VAL A 74 10.75 -0.29 6.69
N GLY A 75 11.65 -0.54 5.75
CA GLY A 75 12.69 0.42 5.38
C GLY A 75 12.11 1.72 4.86
N LEU A 76 11.08 1.64 4.04
CA LEU A 76 10.42 2.83 3.47
C LEU A 76 9.65 3.63 4.54
N LEU A 77 9.13 2.96 5.56
CA LEU A 77 8.45 3.65 6.66
C LEU A 77 9.38 4.55 7.45
N LYS A 78 10.65 4.18 7.55
CA LYS A 78 11.63 4.93 8.34
C LYS A 78 12.19 6.15 7.64
N ASP A 79 12.01 6.25 6.36
CA ASP A 79 12.53 7.38 5.57
C ASP A 79 11.70 8.63 5.70
#